data_bef68f70eb06f2cbded272fd0a7e996c
#
_entry.id   bef68f70eb06f2cbded272fd0a7e996c
#
_cell.length_a   1.000
_cell.length_b   1.000
_cell.length_c   1.000
_cell.angle_alpha   90.00
_cell.angle_beta   90.00
_cell.angle_gamma   90.00
#
_symmetry.space_group_name_H-M   'P 1'
#
loop_
_entity.id
_entity.type
_entity.pdbx_description
1 polymer ?
#
loop_
_entity_poly.entity_id
_entity_poly.type
_entity_poly.pdbx_seq_one_letter_code
_entity_poly.pdbx_strand_id
1 'polypeptide(L)'
;MKKRSGHIYYSHPIPAFGSDSEEDGFRVLCITGDFNPERLMDMLEKINTVSMNTIIFLDDSMSLSQRRHFARKLKENQSFSKVFLLIDRVLLFYLAKHYSTNAINRMLMATALPFAYCQPFIPESGKKFPPELFTGRTAELEKIKSPNGANLIYGGRQLGKSALLNMARKEIDGNSQGHRAVVVDVFQLKYPQAARKVSQSLVDEGILDESCECDDWSVLTRHIKRRLMDEENPINYLLLMLDEGDIFIQSCSAIKYQPISELKEIQSSKFKFVIAGTHNLIRFNREEVLSNNIGLTHLEPLTIHPFKTPEGTELLTHALGYLGIRFQDENTISMILAQTNYFPGLIQLYCQKLLEAMKRDYAGYNETETPPYIVTETHLKSVLSDPGFNEMIRQKLDITLKVDKDEGGYYMIIALIIAELYYRKQSDAGYSLAEIREVAVENQIGRLLRLTDEQINELLIEMCDLNVLGDNGGTYVFSTKSFRELLGDQKEVANQLANYIGDGEEA
;
A
#
# COMPACT_ATOMS: atom_id res chain seq x y z
N MET A 1 11.71 40.73 18.44
CA MET A 1 11.56 39.42 17.81
C MET A 1 11.11 39.63 16.36
N LYS A 2 11.91 39.30 15.35
CA LYS A 2 11.51 39.40 13.96
C LYS A 2 10.98 38.04 13.50
N LYS A 3 9.69 38.00 13.16
CA LYS A 3 9.02 36.82 12.62
C LYS A 3 9.03 36.92 11.10
N ARG A 4 9.61 35.94 10.41
CA ARG A 4 9.46 35.76 8.97
C ARG A 4 8.79 34.42 8.75
N SER A 5 7.67 34.41 8.08
CA SER A 5 6.98 33.21 7.64
C SER A 5 6.97 33.17 6.12
N GLY A 6 7.26 32.01 5.55
CA GLY A 6 7.18 31.77 4.11
C GLY A 6 6.60 30.39 3.87
N HIS A 7 5.96 30.21 2.73
CA HIS A 7 5.52 28.89 2.26
C HIS A 7 6.60 28.33 1.31
N ILE A 8 7.03 27.11 1.59
CA ILE A 8 7.95 26.39 0.73
C ILE A 8 7.21 25.16 0.21
N TYR A 9 7.06 25.09 -1.09
CA TYR A 9 6.47 23.94 -1.76
C TYR A 9 7.60 23.00 -2.18
N TYR A 10 7.48 21.73 -1.79
CA TYR A 10 8.40 20.68 -2.22
C TYR A 10 7.67 19.74 -3.15
N SER A 11 8.34 19.35 -4.25
CA SER A 11 7.84 18.32 -5.16
C SER A 11 7.81 16.92 -4.52
N HIS A 12 8.52 16.76 -3.38
CA HIS A 12 8.57 15.50 -2.64
C HIS A 12 8.22 15.74 -1.18
N PRO A 13 7.18 15.09 -0.64
CA PRO A 13 6.88 15.16 0.78
C PRO A 13 8.05 14.61 1.59
N ILE A 14 8.35 15.24 2.71
CA ILE A 14 9.18 14.63 3.73
C ILE A 14 8.29 13.58 4.40
N PRO A 15 8.62 12.28 4.36
CA PRO A 15 7.67 11.20 4.68
C PRO A 15 7.10 11.29 6.05
N ALA A 16 7.91 11.69 6.97
CA ALA A 16 7.49 11.81 8.33
C ALA A 16 6.57 13.00 8.59
N PHE A 17 6.39 13.89 7.64
CA PHE A 17 5.37 14.93 7.66
C PHE A 17 4.01 14.45 7.11
N GLY A 18 3.96 13.22 6.58
CA GLY A 18 2.77 12.71 5.92
C GLY A 18 2.56 13.28 4.52
N SER A 19 1.54 12.80 3.85
CA SER A 19 1.20 13.16 2.47
C SER A 19 0.66 14.58 2.31
N ASP A 20 0.17 15.19 3.37
CA ASP A 20 -0.47 16.52 3.32
C ASP A 20 0.48 17.63 2.85
N SER A 21 1.78 17.44 3.07
CA SER A 21 2.79 18.42 2.64
C SER A 21 2.96 18.53 1.12
N GLU A 22 2.46 17.58 0.37
CA GLU A 22 2.50 17.61 -1.09
C GLU A 22 1.51 18.63 -1.67
N GLU A 23 0.34 18.77 -1.08
CA GLU A 23 -0.69 19.71 -1.50
C GLU A 23 -0.56 21.06 -0.81
N ASP A 24 -0.37 21.05 0.52
CA ASP A 24 -0.43 22.25 1.37
C ASP A 24 0.94 22.89 1.59
N GLY A 25 2.05 22.19 1.28
CA GLY A 25 3.42 22.63 1.56
C GLY A 25 3.73 22.63 3.06
N PHE A 26 4.79 23.36 3.42
CA PHE A 26 5.22 23.56 4.81
C PHE A 26 5.20 25.01 5.19
N ARG A 27 4.83 25.28 6.44
CA ARG A 27 5.13 26.57 7.03
C ARG A 27 6.56 26.58 7.52
N VAL A 28 7.29 27.65 7.27
CA VAL A 28 8.63 27.85 7.82
C VAL A 28 8.57 29.05 8.79
N LEU A 29 8.98 28.82 10.03
CA LEU A 29 9.12 29.85 11.06
C LEU A 29 10.60 30.03 11.38
N CYS A 30 11.10 31.24 11.21
CA CYS A 30 12.43 31.62 11.68
C CYS A 30 12.29 32.43 12.98
N ILE A 31 12.86 31.92 14.06
CA ILE A 31 12.73 32.48 15.39
C ILE A 31 14.11 32.91 15.87
N THR A 32 14.23 34.18 16.26
CA THR A 32 15.47 34.77 16.76
C THR A 32 15.31 35.28 18.19
N GLY A 33 16.31 35.12 19.02
CA GLY A 33 16.38 35.51 20.42
C GLY A 33 16.36 34.35 21.39
N ASP A 34 16.55 34.61 22.68
CA ASP A 34 16.57 33.59 23.72
C ASP A 34 15.22 32.86 23.82
N PHE A 35 15.26 31.59 23.73
CA PHE A 35 14.06 30.73 23.69
C PHE A 35 14.10 29.64 24.76
N ASN A 36 12.98 29.49 25.44
CA ASN A 36 12.70 28.29 26.21
C ASN A 36 11.47 27.54 25.63
N PRO A 37 11.27 26.26 25.94
CA PRO A 37 10.18 25.47 25.40
C PRO A 37 8.79 26.03 25.66
N GLU A 38 8.53 26.64 26.81
CA GLU A 38 7.21 27.19 27.18
C GLU A 38 6.86 28.39 26.31
N ARG A 39 7.82 29.31 26.14
CA ARG A 39 7.63 30.46 25.27
C ARG A 39 7.44 30.11 23.80
N LEU A 40 8.08 29.02 23.37
CA LEU A 40 7.89 28.47 22.03
C LEU A 40 6.47 27.91 21.88
N MET A 41 5.97 27.15 22.86
CA MET A 41 4.61 26.60 22.85
C MET A 41 3.55 27.73 22.82
N ASP A 42 3.64 28.71 23.70
CA ASP A 42 2.72 29.86 23.70
C ASP A 42 2.67 30.58 22.36
N MET A 43 3.81 30.64 21.68
CA MET A 43 3.88 31.25 20.36
C MET A 43 3.24 30.36 19.28
N LEU A 44 3.45 29.04 19.31
CA LEU A 44 2.85 28.11 18.38
C LEU A 44 1.34 28.04 18.54
N GLU A 45 0.81 28.08 19.77
CA GLU A 45 -0.62 28.17 20.04
C GLU A 45 -1.26 29.40 19.39
N LYS A 46 -0.60 30.57 19.50
CA LYS A 46 -1.07 31.80 18.86
C LYS A 46 -1.03 31.78 17.33
N ILE A 47 -0.25 30.91 16.75
CA ILE A 47 -0.07 30.78 15.29
C ILE A 47 -0.92 29.65 14.72
N ASN A 48 -1.40 28.74 15.55
CA ASN A 48 -2.05 27.49 15.16
C ASN A 48 -3.44 27.65 14.50
N THR A 49 -3.75 28.80 13.98
CA THR A 49 -4.98 29.02 13.20
C THR A 49 -4.97 28.36 11.82
N VAL A 50 -3.86 27.75 11.41
CA VAL A 50 -3.71 27.12 10.08
C VAL A 50 -3.16 25.72 10.25
N SER A 51 -3.83 24.75 9.67
CA SER A 51 -3.53 23.30 9.73
C SER A 51 -2.37 22.89 8.80
N MET A 52 -1.17 23.46 8.98
CA MET A 52 0.01 23.15 8.16
C MET A 52 1.12 22.55 8.99
N ASN A 53 1.81 21.55 8.44
CA ASN A 53 3.07 21.07 8.98
C ASN A 53 4.10 22.22 9.00
N THR A 54 4.89 22.31 10.05
CA THR A 54 5.72 23.50 10.28
C THR A 54 7.17 23.12 10.59
N ILE A 55 8.11 23.73 9.87
CA ILE A 55 9.54 23.67 10.17
C ILE A 55 9.90 24.96 10.96
N ILE A 56 10.49 24.78 12.12
CA ILE A 56 10.92 25.88 13.00
C ILE A 56 12.44 25.95 12.95
N PHE A 57 12.97 27.01 12.37
CA PHE A 57 14.39 27.36 12.50
C PHE A 57 14.57 28.26 13.71
N LEU A 58 15.29 27.76 14.71
CA LEU A 58 15.61 28.47 15.93
C LEU A 58 17.04 28.99 15.85
N ASP A 59 17.20 30.32 15.86
CA ASP A 59 18.51 30.97 15.93
C ASP A 59 19.06 31.00 17.38
N ASP A 60 19.07 29.82 17.96
CA ASP A 60 19.58 29.51 19.28
C ASP A 60 19.88 28.01 19.33
N SER A 61 20.34 27.49 20.45
CA SER A 61 20.56 26.07 20.66
C SER A 61 19.72 25.55 21.81
N MET A 62 19.15 24.36 21.64
CA MET A 62 18.37 23.69 22.70
C MET A 62 19.16 22.49 23.23
N SER A 63 19.21 22.41 24.56
CA SER A 63 19.70 21.20 25.22
C SER A 63 18.74 20.03 24.96
N LEU A 64 19.23 18.80 25.15
CA LEU A 64 18.42 17.60 24.99
C LEU A 64 17.22 17.59 25.94
N SER A 65 17.38 18.07 27.18
CA SER A 65 16.28 18.19 28.14
C SER A 65 15.19 19.19 27.68
N GLN A 66 15.59 20.31 27.09
CA GLN A 66 14.64 21.28 26.52
C GLN A 66 13.90 20.72 25.31
N ARG A 67 14.57 19.95 24.45
CA ARG A 67 13.92 19.25 23.30
C ARG A 67 12.90 18.23 23.79
N ARG A 68 13.23 17.44 24.83
CA ARG A 68 12.30 16.48 25.44
C ARG A 68 11.10 17.18 26.07
N HIS A 69 11.34 18.25 26.81
CA HIS A 69 10.29 19.04 27.42
C HIS A 69 9.34 19.61 26.34
N PHE A 70 9.87 20.15 25.26
CA PHE A 70 9.10 20.62 24.12
C PHE A 70 8.27 19.49 23.47
N ALA A 71 8.89 18.34 23.21
CA ALA A 71 8.22 17.17 22.65
C ALA A 71 7.05 16.69 23.54
N ARG A 72 7.26 16.65 24.86
CA ARG A 72 6.19 16.30 25.81
C ARG A 72 5.03 17.30 25.74
N LYS A 73 5.32 18.58 25.72
CA LYS A 73 4.29 19.62 25.59
C LYS A 73 3.49 19.50 24.30
N LEU A 74 4.14 19.19 23.19
CA LEU A 74 3.46 18.90 21.91
C LEU A 74 2.54 17.68 22.02
N LYS A 75 2.96 16.64 22.74
CA LYS A 75 2.16 15.43 22.96
C LYS A 75 0.93 15.69 23.83
N GLU A 76 1.08 16.48 24.90
CA GLU A 76 0.01 16.82 25.85
C GLU A 76 -1.05 17.71 25.20
N ASN A 77 -0.68 18.54 24.25
CA ASN A 77 -1.57 19.50 23.62
C ASN A 77 -2.29 18.89 22.40
N GLN A 78 -3.50 18.37 22.64
CA GLN A 78 -4.36 17.76 21.61
C GLN A 78 -4.84 18.76 20.52
N SER A 79 -4.64 20.06 20.72
CA SER A 79 -5.00 21.09 19.73
C SER A 79 -4.06 21.09 18.52
N PHE A 80 -2.89 20.47 18.61
CA PHE A 80 -1.96 20.38 17.50
C PHE A 80 -2.25 19.13 16.63
N SER A 81 -2.93 19.34 15.52
CA SER A 81 -3.22 18.29 14.54
C SER A 81 -2.06 18.03 13.58
N LYS A 82 -1.07 18.91 13.51
CA LYS A 82 0.05 18.89 12.55
C LYS A 82 1.40 18.81 13.27
N VAL A 83 2.40 18.43 12.49
CA VAL A 83 3.76 18.16 12.97
C VAL A 83 4.61 19.42 12.98
N PHE A 84 5.43 19.56 14.03
CA PHE A 84 6.43 20.61 14.16
C PHE A 84 7.83 20.02 14.18
N LEU A 85 8.67 20.37 13.20
CA LEU A 85 10.08 20.01 13.19
C LEU A 85 10.91 21.18 13.69
N LEU A 86 11.65 20.95 14.77
CA LEU A 86 12.53 21.96 15.36
C LEU A 86 13.98 21.75 14.91
N ILE A 87 14.50 22.71 14.17
CA ILE A 87 15.87 22.77 13.70
C ILE A 87 16.56 23.96 14.38
N ASP A 88 17.39 23.69 15.37
CA ASP A 88 18.18 24.69 16.05
C ASP A 88 19.55 24.90 15.33
N ARG A 89 20.31 25.85 15.82
CA ARG A 89 21.61 26.21 15.26
C ARG A 89 22.58 25.02 15.26
N VAL A 90 22.58 24.22 16.32
CA VAL A 90 23.48 23.05 16.43
C VAL A 90 23.12 21.99 15.41
N LEU A 91 21.84 21.67 15.28
CA LEU A 91 21.35 20.70 14.29
C LEU A 91 21.58 21.21 12.85
N LEU A 92 21.36 22.50 12.61
CA LEU A 92 21.62 23.10 11.31
C LEU A 92 23.10 22.96 10.89
N PHE A 93 24.05 23.26 11.79
CA PHE A 93 25.48 23.09 11.52
C PHE A 93 25.87 21.63 11.37
N TYR A 94 25.27 20.73 12.15
CA TYR A 94 25.48 19.28 12.02
C TYR A 94 25.04 18.80 10.61
N LEU A 95 23.85 19.16 10.18
CA LEU A 95 23.33 18.83 8.84
C LEU A 95 24.19 19.42 7.72
N ALA A 96 24.61 20.69 7.86
CA ALA A 96 25.46 21.35 6.87
C ALA A 96 26.86 20.69 6.76
N LYS A 97 27.44 20.24 7.88
CA LYS A 97 28.75 19.54 7.90
C LYS A 97 28.69 18.18 7.21
N HIS A 98 27.57 17.49 7.33
CA HIS A 98 27.38 16.13 6.80
C HIS A 98 26.56 16.11 5.51
N TYR A 99 26.49 17.26 4.83
CA TYR A 99 25.76 17.37 3.57
C TYR A 99 26.27 16.37 2.54
N SER A 100 25.39 15.44 2.17
CA SER A 100 25.49 14.69 0.93
C SER A 100 24.09 14.61 0.32
N THR A 101 23.99 14.75 -1.00
CA THR A 101 22.71 14.90 -1.71
C THR A 101 21.68 13.81 -1.41
N ASN A 102 22.13 12.60 -1.05
CA ASN A 102 21.23 11.45 -0.82
C ASN A 102 20.99 11.12 0.66
N ALA A 103 21.78 11.68 1.58
CA ALA A 103 21.70 11.32 3.01
C ALA A 103 21.09 12.41 3.89
N ILE A 104 21.05 13.67 3.43
CA ILE A 104 20.64 14.80 4.28
C ILE A 104 19.20 14.68 4.78
N ASN A 105 18.28 14.21 3.95
CA ASN A 105 16.90 14.03 4.36
C ASN A 105 16.77 12.95 5.45
N ARG A 106 17.48 11.84 5.32
CA ARG A 106 17.52 10.78 6.34
C ARG A 106 18.12 11.29 7.64
N MET A 107 19.18 12.07 7.58
CA MET A 107 19.80 12.66 8.78
C MET A 107 18.89 13.67 9.47
N LEU A 108 18.24 14.54 8.70
CA LEU A 108 17.25 15.49 9.24
C LEU A 108 16.12 14.74 9.99
N MET A 109 15.59 13.71 9.36
CA MET A 109 14.51 12.91 9.96
C MET A 109 14.97 12.21 11.22
N ALA A 110 16.06 11.48 11.16
CA ALA A 110 16.59 10.73 12.31
C ALA A 110 16.93 11.63 13.53
N THR A 111 17.20 12.92 13.31
CA THR A 111 17.58 13.85 14.37
C THR A 111 16.44 14.74 14.86
N ALA A 112 15.48 15.10 14.02
CA ALA A 112 14.42 16.03 14.35
C ALA A 112 13.07 15.33 14.65
N LEU A 113 12.76 14.24 13.95
CA LEU A 113 11.48 13.54 14.07
C LEU A 113 11.20 12.84 15.40
N PRO A 114 12.21 12.25 16.09
CA PRO A 114 11.96 11.60 17.38
C PRO A 114 11.27 12.51 18.41
N PHE A 115 11.35 13.82 18.21
CA PHE A 115 10.75 14.83 19.09
C PHE A 115 9.46 15.44 18.52
N ALA A 116 8.95 14.95 17.38
CA ALA A 116 7.83 15.57 16.67
C ALA A 116 6.49 14.83 16.82
N TYR A 117 6.47 13.62 17.37
CA TYR A 117 5.28 12.76 17.51
C TYR A 117 4.46 12.59 16.23
N CYS A 118 5.15 12.48 15.11
CA CYS A 118 4.55 12.31 13.81
C CYS A 118 3.88 10.94 13.65
N GLN A 119 2.84 10.85 12.80
CA GLN A 119 2.23 9.61 12.35
C GLN A 119 2.50 9.44 10.85
N PRO A 120 3.54 8.69 10.46
CA PRO A 120 3.90 8.54 9.05
C PRO A 120 3.06 7.48 8.32
N PHE A 121 2.41 6.58 9.06
CA PHE A 121 1.68 5.45 8.47
C PHE A 121 0.29 5.85 8.01
N ILE A 122 -0.04 5.58 6.75
CA ILE A 122 -1.32 5.91 6.11
C ILE A 122 -1.85 4.63 5.44
N PRO A 123 -2.41 3.69 6.21
CA PRO A 123 -2.77 2.36 5.70
C PRO A 123 -3.92 2.38 4.67
N GLU A 124 -4.70 3.46 4.60
CA GLU A 124 -5.88 3.56 3.74
C GLU A 124 -5.66 4.35 2.46
N SER A 125 -4.54 5.02 2.31
CA SER A 125 -4.28 5.94 1.20
C SER A 125 -3.29 5.37 0.20
N GLY A 126 -3.75 4.56 -0.74
CA GLY A 126 -2.93 4.15 -1.90
C GLY A 126 -2.51 5.31 -2.80
N LYS A 127 -3.20 6.47 -2.73
CA LYS A 127 -3.00 7.63 -3.61
C LYS A 127 -1.92 8.60 -3.13
N LYS A 128 -1.72 8.72 -1.81
CA LYS A 128 -0.77 9.66 -1.20
C LYS A 128 0.28 8.91 -0.37
N PHE A 129 0.99 8.02 -1.01
CA PHE A 129 1.95 7.15 -0.32
C PHE A 129 3.30 7.85 -0.17
N PRO A 130 3.83 8.03 1.07
CA PRO A 130 5.16 8.59 1.29
C PRO A 130 6.24 7.68 0.69
N PRO A 131 7.12 8.19 -0.20
CA PRO A 131 8.13 7.36 -0.88
C PRO A 131 9.03 6.57 0.05
N GLU A 132 9.27 7.08 1.25
CA GLU A 132 10.18 6.46 2.21
C GLU A 132 9.53 5.32 2.99
N LEU A 133 8.21 5.17 2.89
CA LEU A 133 7.51 3.95 3.30
C LEU A 133 7.49 2.90 2.18
N PHE A 134 7.96 3.26 0.98
CA PHE A 134 8.08 2.32 -0.11
C PHE A 134 9.31 1.43 0.12
N THR A 135 9.06 0.15 0.29
CA THR A 135 10.07 -0.85 0.63
C THR A 135 9.92 -2.05 -0.27
N GLY A 136 11.02 -2.66 -0.63
CA GLY A 136 11.03 -3.79 -1.55
C GLY A 136 10.55 -3.42 -2.96
N ARG A 137 10.03 -4.38 -3.69
CA ARG A 137 9.41 -4.17 -5.02
C ARG A 137 10.32 -3.58 -6.09
N THR A 138 11.65 -3.61 -5.90
CA THR A 138 12.59 -3.02 -6.86
C THR A 138 12.51 -3.67 -8.22
N ALA A 139 12.38 -5.01 -8.27
CA ALA A 139 12.29 -5.75 -9.52
C ALA A 139 10.96 -5.45 -10.26
N GLU A 140 9.85 -5.39 -9.53
CA GLU A 140 8.54 -5.05 -10.07
C GLU A 140 8.51 -3.59 -10.58
N LEU A 141 9.10 -2.67 -9.82
CA LEU A 141 9.20 -1.26 -10.19
C LEU A 141 10.01 -1.08 -11.48
N GLU A 142 11.17 -1.74 -11.60
CA GLU A 142 11.99 -1.70 -12.81
C GLU A 142 11.25 -2.29 -14.04
N LYS A 143 10.49 -3.37 -13.87
CA LYS A 143 9.65 -3.92 -14.94
C LYS A 143 8.59 -2.93 -15.40
N ILE A 144 7.93 -2.22 -14.49
CA ILE A 144 6.93 -1.21 -14.83
C ILE A 144 7.55 -0.04 -15.57
N LYS A 145 8.71 0.45 -15.12
CA LYS A 145 9.41 1.58 -15.74
C LYS A 145 10.06 1.26 -17.08
N SER A 146 10.45 0.01 -17.27
CA SER A 146 11.04 -0.42 -18.55
C SER A 146 10.10 -0.14 -19.72
N PRO A 147 10.56 0.48 -20.81
CA PRO A 147 9.71 0.83 -21.94
C PRO A 147 9.23 -0.40 -22.76
N ASN A 148 9.77 -1.56 -22.46
CA ASN A 148 9.48 -2.78 -23.22
C ASN A 148 8.21 -3.48 -22.70
N GLY A 149 7.29 -3.79 -23.60
CA GLY A 149 6.08 -4.56 -23.35
C GLY A 149 5.03 -3.82 -22.49
N ALA A 150 3.81 -4.32 -22.50
CA ALA A 150 2.78 -3.90 -21.56
C ALA A 150 2.68 -4.91 -20.42
N ASN A 151 2.31 -4.46 -19.22
CA ASN A 151 2.21 -5.35 -18.08
C ASN A 151 0.77 -5.48 -17.58
N LEU A 152 0.43 -6.68 -17.12
CA LEU A 152 -0.77 -6.98 -16.37
C LEU A 152 -0.36 -7.29 -14.92
N ILE A 153 -0.60 -6.34 -14.01
CA ILE A 153 -0.25 -6.47 -12.60
C ILE A 153 -1.45 -6.99 -11.84
N TYR A 154 -1.27 -8.08 -11.12
CA TYR A 154 -2.33 -8.64 -10.31
C TYR A 154 -1.83 -9.12 -8.95
N GLY A 155 -2.75 -9.24 -8.02
CA GLY A 155 -2.47 -9.69 -6.65
C GLY A 155 -3.59 -9.31 -5.71
N GLY A 156 -3.54 -9.81 -4.50
CA GLY A 156 -4.51 -9.55 -3.45
C GLY A 156 -4.65 -8.07 -3.12
N ARG A 157 -5.73 -7.75 -2.43
CA ARG A 157 -5.90 -6.41 -1.85
C ARG A 157 -4.82 -6.16 -0.80
N GLN A 158 -4.42 -4.89 -0.64
CA GLN A 158 -3.43 -4.44 0.35
C GLN A 158 -1.98 -4.95 0.16
N LEU A 159 -1.68 -5.56 -0.98
CA LEU A 159 -0.33 -5.94 -1.35
C LEU A 159 0.51 -4.76 -1.89
N GLY A 160 -0.07 -3.57 -1.97
CA GLY A 160 0.67 -2.36 -2.35
C GLY A 160 0.73 -2.08 -3.85
N LYS A 161 -0.20 -2.60 -4.67
CA LYS A 161 -0.25 -2.33 -6.12
C LYS A 161 -0.32 -0.84 -6.43
N SER A 162 -1.29 -0.13 -5.85
CA SER A 162 -1.44 1.33 -6.06
C SER A 162 -0.21 2.12 -5.59
N ALA A 163 0.44 1.69 -4.50
CA ALA A 163 1.69 2.30 -4.04
C ALA A 163 2.82 2.09 -5.06
N LEU A 164 2.91 0.91 -5.66
CA LEU A 164 3.88 0.57 -6.70
C LEU A 164 3.67 1.42 -7.96
N LEU A 165 2.41 1.58 -8.42
CA LEU A 165 2.10 2.44 -9.56
C LEU A 165 2.42 3.90 -9.30
N ASN A 166 2.08 4.42 -8.12
CA ASN A 166 2.39 5.79 -7.73
C ASN A 166 3.89 6.03 -7.57
N MET A 167 4.65 5.03 -7.11
CA MET A 167 6.11 5.12 -7.05
C MET A 167 6.73 5.13 -8.46
N ALA A 168 6.23 4.30 -9.38
CA ALA A 168 6.65 4.31 -10.78
C ALA A 168 6.38 5.68 -11.43
N ARG A 169 5.18 6.26 -11.21
CA ARG A 169 4.85 7.62 -11.64
C ARG A 169 5.88 8.62 -11.15
N LYS A 170 6.13 8.65 -9.85
CA LYS A 170 7.03 9.61 -9.22
C LYS A 170 8.46 9.53 -9.76
N GLU A 171 8.98 8.33 -9.95
CA GLU A 171 10.33 8.14 -10.48
C GLU A 171 10.45 8.54 -11.95
N ILE A 172 9.41 8.30 -12.75
CA ILE A 172 9.40 8.68 -14.17
C ILE A 172 9.29 10.20 -14.32
N ASP A 173 8.36 10.84 -13.62
CA ASP A 173 8.18 12.30 -13.67
C ASP A 173 9.39 13.04 -13.08
N GLY A 174 10.11 12.44 -12.13
CA GLY A 174 11.27 13.06 -11.47
C GLY A 174 12.61 12.94 -12.20
N ASN A 175 12.77 11.98 -13.11
CA ASN A 175 14.08 11.57 -13.60
C ASN A 175 14.50 12.15 -14.94
N SER A 176 13.57 12.59 -15.79
CA SER A 176 13.94 13.04 -17.15
C SER A 176 12.98 14.09 -17.69
N GLN A 177 13.52 15.10 -18.38
CA GLN A 177 12.70 16.07 -19.11
C GLN A 177 11.92 15.36 -20.24
N GLY A 178 10.62 15.59 -20.30
CA GLY A 178 9.74 15.02 -21.31
C GLY A 178 9.29 13.58 -21.02
N HIS A 179 9.62 13.00 -19.85
CA HIS A 179 9.02 11.76 -19.37
C HIS A 179 7.78 12.09 -18.53
N ARG A 180 6.70 11.39 -18.79
CA ARG A 180 5.41 11.57 -18.11
C ARG A 180 4.82 10.21 -17.71
N ALA A 181 4.21 10.16 -16.55
CA ALA A 181 3.50 8.98 -16.09
C ALA A 181 2.16 9.36 -15.46
N VAL A 182 1.10 8.64 -15.81
CA VAL A 182 -0.25 8.90 -15.29
C VAL A 182 -0.83 7.63 -14.71
N VAL A 183 -1.36 7.73 -13.49
CA VAL A 183 -2.13 6.66 -12.84
C VAL A 183 -3.59 7.05 -12.86
N VAL A 184 -4.43 6.20 -13.43
CA VAL A 184 -5.87 6.40 -13.54
C VAL A 184 -6.59 5.28 -12.80
N ASP A 185 -7.34 5.62 -11.78
CA ASP A 185 -8.21 4.71 -11.08
C ASP A 185 -9.48 4.46 -11.92
N VAL A 186 -9.65 3.22 -12.41
CA VAL A 186 -10.79 2.80 -13.25
C VAL A 186 -11.71 1.84 -12.49
N PHE A 187 -11.73 1.93 -11.17
CA PHE A 187 -12.59 1.12 -10.32
C PHE A 187 -14.05 1.15 -10.76
N GLN A 188 -14.63 -0.02 -10.99
CA GLN A 188 -16.00 -0.23 -11.47
C GLN A 188 -16.37 0.45 -12.82
N LEU A 189 -15.41 0.93 -13.58
CA LEU A 189 -15.67 1.53 -14.88
C LEU A 189 -15.62 0.49 -16.00
N LYS A 190 -16.64 0.48 -16.84
CA LYS A 190 -16.64 -0.25 -18.12
C LYS A 190 -15.82 0.51 -19.16
N TYR A 191 -15.50 -0.16 -20.29
CA TYR A 191 -14.58 0.39 -21.30
C TYR A 191 -14.92 1.81 -21.81
N PRO A 192 -16.19 2.24 -22.05
CA PRO A 192 -16.42 3.61 -22.49
C PRO A 192 -16.17 4.65 -21.40
N GLN A 193 -16.59 4.35 -20.16
CA GLN A 193 -16.38 5.24 -19.01
C GLN A 193 -14.89 5.32 -18.65
N ALA A 194 -14.15 4.22 -18.79
CA ALA A 194 -12.71 4.19 -18.60
C ALA A 194 -11.99 5.07 -19.63
N ALA A 195 -12.40 5.06 -20.92
CA ALA A 195 -11.85 5.95 -21.93
C ALA A 195 -12.02 7.43 -21.55
N ARG A 196 -13.23 7.80 -21.12
CA ARG A 196 -13.54 9.16 -20.66
C ARG A 196 -12.67 9.55 -19.45
N LYS A 197 -12.55 8.65 -18.46
CA LYS A 197 -11.74 8.92 -17.27
C LYS A 197 -10.27 9.09 -17.61
N VAL A 198 -9.74 8.26 -18.51
CA VAL A 198 -8.35 8.34 -18.97
C VAL A 198 -8.12 9.64 -19.77
N SER A 199 -9.00 10.00 -20.71
CA SER A 199 -8.87 11.23 -21.49
C SER A 199 -8.87 12.47 -20.58
N GLN A 200 -9.78 12.54 -19.60
CA GLN A 200 -9.81 13.61 -18.60
C GLN A 200 -8.54 13.67 -17.79
N SER A 201 -8.04 12.51 -17.29
CA SER A 201 -6.81 12.49 -16.51
C SER A 201 -5.59 12.96 -17.33
N LEU A 202 -5.52 12.63 -18.62
CA LEU A 202 -4.46 13.11 -19.51
C LEU A 202 -4.56 14.61 -19.79
N VAL A 203 -5.77 15.17 -19.82
CA VAL A 203 -5.99 16.63 -19.92
C VAL A 203 -5.62 17.33 -18.61
N ASP A 204 -6.07 16.83 -17.48
CA ASP A 204 -5.77 17.39 -16.15
C ASP A 204 -4.24 17.46 -15.89
N GLU A 205 -3.49 16.47 -16.40
CA GLU A 205 -2.01 16.43 -16.32
C GLU A 205 -1.31 17.26 -17.42
N GLY A 206 -2.07 17.96 -18.25
CA GLY A 206 -1.52 18.80 -19.34
C GLY A 206 -0.81 18.00 -20.45
N ILE A 207 -1.14 16.71 -20.60
CA ILE A 207 -0.62 15.84 -21.67
C ILE A 207 -1.43 16.02 -22.95
N LEU A 208 -2.77 16.09 -22.82
CA LEU A 208 -3.68 16.37 -23.93
C LEU A 208 -4.39 17.71 -23.72
N ASP A 209 -4.90 18.29 -24.80
CA ASP A 209 -5.72 19.49 -24.76
C ASP A 209 -7.18 19.16 -24.35
N GLU A 210 -7.91 20.13 -23.77
CA GLU A 210 -9.32 19.98 -23.36
C GLU A 210 -10.22 19.45 -24.47
N SER A 211 -9.94 19.80 -25.74
CA SER A 211 -10.67 19.33 -26.91
C SER A 211 -10.50 17.83 -27.20
N CYS A 212 -9.61 17.16 -26.50
CA CYS A 212 -9.32 15.72 -26.65
C CYS A 212 -10.12 14.84 -25.70
N GLU A 213 -10.96 15.38 -24.82
CA GLU A 213 -11.84 14.58 -23.99
C GLU A 213 -12.78 13.73 -24.85
N CYS A 214 -12.83 12.43 -24.59
CA CYS A 214 -13.65 11.47 -25.35
C CYS A 214 -13.96 10.22 -24.51
N ASP A 215 -14.96 9.47 -24.95
CA ASP A 215 -15.41 8.21 -24.36
C ASP A 215 -15.19 7.01 -25.31
N ASP A 216 -14.46 7.22 -26.39
CA ASP A 216 -14.10 6.22 -27.39
C ASP A 216 -12.59 5.97 -27.41
N TRP A 217 -12.18 4.70 -27.26
CA TRP A 217 -10.77 4.30 -27.22
C TRP A 217 -10.04 4.55 -28.54
N SER A 218 -10.70 4.39 -29.69
CA SER A 218 -10.09 4.64 -31.00
C SER A 218 -9.78 6.12 -31.20
N VAL A 219 -10.63 6.99 -30.65
CA VAL A 219 -10.40 8.43 -30.66
C VAL A 219 -9.26 8.78 -29.71
N LEU A 220 -9.31 8.28 -28.47
CA LEU A 220 -8.31 8.52 -27.43
C LEU A 220 -6.91 8.09 -27.88
N THR A 221 -6.76 6.87 -28.41
CA THR A 221 -5.46 6.37 -28.87
C THR A 221 -4.89 7.19 -30.01
N ARG A 222 -5.76 7.74 -30.90
CA ARG A 222 -5.37 8.65 -31.96
C ARG A 222 -4.85 9.97 -31.40
N HIS A 223 -5.49 10.54 -30.38
CA HIS A 223 -5.00 11.73 -29.68
C HIS A 223 -3.65 11.48 -29.01
N ILE A 224 -3.50 10.36 -28.33
CA ILE A 224 -2.22 9.98 -27.70
C ILE A 224 -1.11 9.83 -28.79
N LYS A 225 -1.38 9.10 -29.89
CA LYS A 225 -0.43 8.95 -31.00
C LYS A 225 0.02 10.31 -31.56
N ARG A 226 -0.95 11.21 -31.80
CA ARG A 226 -0.68 12.57 -32.31
C ARG A 226 0.20 13.36 -31.34
N ARG A 227 -0.10 13.29 -30.05
CA ARG A 227 0.66 13.98 -29.00
C ARG A 227 2.09 13.49 -28.87
N LEU A 228 2.34 12.20 -29.03
CA LEU A 228 3.69 11.60 -28.97
C LEU A 228 4.54 11.94 -30.23
N MET A 229 3.92 12.39 -31.30
CA MET A 229 4.58 12.85 -32.54
C MET A 229 4.83 14.35 -32.56
N ASP A 230 4.37 15.09 -31.56
CA ASP A 230 4.57 16.55 -31.47
C ASP A 230 6.04 16.88 -31.19
N GLU A 231 6.68 17.58 -32.11
CA GLU A 231 8.09 17.98 -32.03
C GLU A 231 8.27 19.32 -31.32
N GLU A 232 7.24 20.16 -31.24
CA GLU A 232 7.33 21.50 -30.63
C GLU A 232 7.39 21.38 -29.09
N ASN A 233 6.69 20.38 -28.51
CA ASN A 233 6.69 20.11 -27.08
C ASN A 233 6.84 18.61 -26.83
N PRO A 234 8.02 18.01 -27.00
CA PRO A 234 8.19 16.57 -27.09
C PRO A 234 7.91 15.86 -25.78
N ILE A 235 7.08 14.81 -25.85
CA ILE A 235 7.00 13.77 -24.84
C ILE A 235 7.93 12.63 -25.27
N ASN A 236 8.98 12.42 -24.48
CA ASN A 236 9.99 11.41 -24.77
C ASN A 236 9.54 10.01 -24.32
N TYR A 237 8.71 9.96 -23.28
CA TYR A 237 8.12 8.71 -22.79
C TYR A 237 6.82 9.00 -22.02
N LEU A 238 5.78 8.24 -22.32
CA LEU A 238 4.50 8.25 -21.61
C LEU A 238 4.18 6.86 -21.05
N LEU A 239 4.09 6.74 -19.73
CA LEU A 239 3.61 5.57 -19.03
C LEU A 239 2.16 5.80 -18.57
N LEU A 240 1.22 5.07 -19.16
CA LEU A 240 -0.20 5.07 -18.76
C LEU A 240 -0.48 3.86 -17.88
N MET A 241 -0.93 4.08 -16.65
CA MET A 241 -1.23 3.01 -15.69
C MET A 241 -2.70 3.07 -15.28
N LEU A 242 -3.41 1.96 -15.47
CA LEU A 242 -4.81 1.80 -15.06
C LEU A 242 -4.84 0.97 -13.78
N ASP A 243 -5.31 1.55 -12.69
CA ASP A 243 -5.48 0.86 -11.41
C ASP A 243 -6.92 0.36 -11.25
N GLU A 244 -7.11 -0.77 -10.54
CA GLU A 244 -8.39 -1.46 -10.32
C GLU A 244 -9.13 -1.81 -11.64
N GLY A 245 -8.38 -2.35 -12.61
CA GLY A 245 -8.83 -2.59 -13.98
C GLY A 245 -9.70 -3.83 -14.20
N ASP A 246 -10.19 -4.50 -13.17
CA ASP A 246 -10.95 -5.75 -13.27
C ASP A 246 -12.22 -5.64 -14.14
N ILE A 247 -13.10 -4.70 -13.79
CA ILE A 247 -14.36 -4.47 -14.53
C ILE A 247 -14.09 -3.90 -15.94
N PHE A 248 -13.05 -3.10 -16.09
CA PHE A 248 -12.63 -2.61 -17.39
C PHE A 248 -12.27 -3.79 -18.32
N ILE A 249 -11.37 -4.67 -17.91
CA ILE A 249 -10.96 -5.86 -18.68
C ILE A 249 -12.16 -6.77 -18.97
N GLN A 250 -12.96 -7.08 -17.94
CA GLN A 250 -14.16 -7.89 -18.10
C GLN A 250 -15.11 -7.32 -19.16
N SER A 251 -15.35 -6.00 -19.13
CA SER A 251 -16.22 -5.35 -20.10
C SER A 251 -15.65 -5.34 -21.52
N CYS A 252 -14.32 -5.38 -21.68
CA CYS A 252 -13.65 -5.45 -22.98
C CYS A 252 -13.85 -6.79 -23.68
N SER A 253 -14.14 -7.88 -22.96
CA SER A 253 -14.38 -9.20 -23.58
C SER A 253 -15.51 -9.18 -24.59
N ALA A 254 -16.60 -8.45 -24.31
CA ALA A 254 -17.75 -8.31 -25.20
C ALA A 254 -17.40 -7.67 -26.56
N ILE A 255 -16.32 -6.89 -26.64
CA ILE A 255 -15.81 -6.23 -27.85
C ILE A 255 -14.43 -6.75 -28.27
N LYS A 256 -14.13 -7.99 -27.92
CA LYS A 256 -12.89 -8.71 -28.29
C LYS A 256 -11.61 -7.94 -27.91
N TYR A 257 -11.62 -7.29 -26.75
CA TYR A 257 -10.49 -6.52 -26.20
C TYR A 257 -9.98 -5.41 -27.12
N GLN A 258 -10.87 -4.82 -27.94
CA GLN A 258 -10.50 -3.73 -28.86
C GLN A 258 -9.70 -2.61 -28.16
N PRO A 259 -10.09 -2.07 -26.98
CA PRO A 259 -9.33 -1.01 -26.32
C PRO A 259 -7.88 -1.41 -26.02
N ILE A 260 -7.64 -2.64 -25.62
CA ILE A 260 -6.30 -3.17 -25.34
C ILE A 260 -5.48 -3.28 -26.64
N SER A 261 -6.10 -3.76 -27.71
CA SER A 261 -5.47 -3.85 -29.02
C SER A 261 -5.06 -2.47 -29.55
N GLU A 262 -5.92 -1.47 -29.39
CA GLU A 262 -5.64 -0.09 -29.79
C GLU A 262 -4.55 0.56 -28.98
N LEU A 263 -4.49 0.34 -27.67
CA LEU A 263 -3.36 0.78 -26.82
C LEU A 263 -2.04 0.12 -27.27
N LYS A 264 -2.07 -1.16 -27.65
CA LYS A 264 -0.89 -1.85 -28.20
C LYS A 264 -0.44 -1.25 -29.53
N GLU A 265 -1.36 -0.80 -30.37
CA GLU A 265 -1.02 -0.14 -31.64
C GLU A 265 -0.28 1.20 -31.49
N ILE A 266 -0.29 1.81 -30.29
CA ILE A 266 0.54 2.99 -30.00
C ILE A 266 2.02 2.60 -29.89
N GLN A 267 2.36 1.31 -29.88
CA GLN A 267 3.70 0.79 -29.60
C GLN A 267 4.81 1.61 -30.26
N SER A 268 5.50 2.34 -29.44
CA SER A 268 6.76 2.98 -29.75
C SER A 268 7.60 2.91 -28.48
N SER A 269 8.90 3.10 -28.58
CA SER A 269 9.76 3.28 -27.41
C SER A 269 9.35 4.46 -26.50
N LYS A 270 8.36 5.26 -26.96
CA LYS A 270 7.83 6.42 -26.25
C LYS A 270 6.53 6.14 -25.46
N PHE A 271 5.94 4.95 -25.57
CA PHE A 271 4.67 4.66 -24.91
C PHE A 271 4.63 3.28 -24.30
N LYS A 272 4.15 3.21 -23.08
CA LYS A 272 3.81 1.96 -22.41
C LYS A 272 2.53 2.11 -21.62
N PHE A 273 1.76 1.03 -21.53
CA PHE A 273 0.64 0.96 -20.60
C PHE A 273 0.75 -0.23 -19.64
N VAL A 274 0.14 -0.09 -18.49
CA VAL A 274 0.08 -1.07 -17.43
C VAL A 274 -1.35 -1.15 -16.92
N ILE A 275 -1.86 -2.34 -16.68
CA ILE A 275 -3.17 -2.55 -16.07
C ILE A 275 -2.97 -3.32 -14.78
N ALA A 276 -3.48 -2.80 -13.68
CA ALA A 276 -3.41 -3.44 -12.37
C ALA A 276 -4.82 -3.79 -11.87
N GLY A 277 -4.93 -4.94 -11.20
CA GLY A 277 -6.19 -5.39 -10.61
C GLY A 277 -6.02 -6.59 -9.69
N THR A 278 -7.08 -7.32 -9.45
CA THR A 278 -7.11 -8.51 -8.58
C THR A 278 -6.74 -9.79 -9.37
N HIS A 279 -6.81 -10.95 -8.69
CA HIS A 279 -6.56 -12.25 -9.35
C HIS A 279 -7.55 -12.58 -10.48
N ASN A 280 -8.71 -11.93 -10.52
CA ASN A 280 -9.66 -12.10 -11.61
C ASN A 280 -9.03 -11.77 -12.98
N LEU A 281 -8.10 -10.81 -13.01
CA LEU A 281 -7.39 -10.48 -14.25
C LEU A 281 -6.62 -11.66 -14.84
N ILE A 282 -6.03 -12.52 -14.02
CA ILE A 282 -5.29 -13.68 -14.51
C ILE A 282 -6.23 -14.78 -14.99
N ARG A 283 -7.39 -14.95 -14.35
CA ARG A 283 -8.42 -15.90 -14.81
C ARG A 283 -8.90 -15.51 -16.20
N PHE A 284 -9.27 -14.27 -16.41
CA PHE A 284 -9.62 -13.76 -17.75
C PHE A 284 -8.49 -13.98 -18.75
N ASN A 285 -7.24 -13.73 -18.38
CA ASN A 285 -6.12 -13.94 -19.27
C ASN A 285 -5.94 -15.43 -19.64
N ARG A 286 -6.10 -16.36 -18.69
CA ARG A 286 -6.01 -17.80 -18.92
C ARG A 286 -7.15 -18.32 -19.82
N GLU A 287 -8.40 -17.93 -19.53
CA GLU A 287 -9.57 -18.29 -20.31
C GLU A 287 -9.45 -17.82 -21.76
N GLU A 288 -8.95 -16.61 -21.98
CA GLU A 288 -8.74 -16.04 -23.30
C GLU A 288 -7.59 -16.73 -24.06
N VAL A 289 -6.52 -17.12 -23.37
CA VAL A 289 -5.43 -17.93 -23.97
C VAL A 289 -5.95 -19.30 -24.42
N LEU A 290 -6.77 -19.95 -23.60
CA LEU A 290 -7.39 -21.25 -23.92
C LEU A 290 -8.37 -21.14 -25.09
N SER A 291 -9.06 -20.00 -25.24
CA SER A 291 -10.02 -19.75 -26.35
C SER A 291 -9.37 -19.21 -27.63
N ASN A 292 -8.03 -19.19 -27.72
CA ASN A 292 -7.27 -18.60 -28.84
C ASN A 292 -7.59 -17.11 -29.11
N ASN A 293 -8.03 -16.38 -28.11
CA ASN A 293 -8.29 -14.96 -28.21
C ASN A 293 -6.97 -14.17 -28.00
N ILE A 294 -6.57 -13.40 -29.00
CA ILE A 294 -5.24 -12.75 -29.05
C ILE A 294 -5.17 -11.50 -28.14
N GLY A 295 -6.31 -11.06 -27.56
CA GLY A 295 -6.41 -9.75 -26.90
C GLY A 295 -5.45 -9.50 -25.75
N LEU A 296 -5.29 -10.47 -24.83
CA LEU A 296 -4.47 -10.32 -23.62
C LEU A 296 -3.12 -11.06 -23.69
N THR A 297 -2.90 -11.95 -24.66
CA THR A 297 -1.74 -12.86 -24.74
C THR A 297 -0.36 -12.19 -24.77
N HIS A 298 -0.29 -10.90 -25.03
CA HIS A 298 0.96 -10.15 -25.10
C HIS A 298 1.19 -9.23 -23.90
N LEU A 299 0.33 -9.27 -22.89
CA LEU A 299 0.56 -8.55 -21.63
C LEU A 299 1.44 -9.44 -20.74
N GLU A 300 2.60 -8.93 -20.33
CA GLU A 300 3.47 -9.66 -19.42
C GLU A 300 2.83 -9.66 -18.01
N PRO A 301 2.48 -10.85 -17.46
CA PRO A 301 1.89 -10.92 -16.13
C PRO A 301 2.94 -10.62 -15.06
N LEU A 302 2.55 -9.83 -14.06
CA LEU A 302 3.36 -9.50 -12.91
C LEU A 302 2.54 -9.73 -11.63
N THR A 303 2.83 -10.81 -10.93
CA THR A 303 2.16 -11.14 -9.67
C THR A 303 2.77 -10.34 -8.52
N ILE A 304 1.93 -9.71 -7.73
CA ILE A 304 2.33 -9.04 -6.50
C ILE A 304 1.99 -9.93 -5.31
N HIS A 305 3.04 -10.45 -4.69
CA HIS A 305 2.94 -11.33 -3.52
C HIS A 305 3.03 -10.51 -2.21
N PRO A 306 2.66 -11.06 -1.05
CA PRO A 306 3.03 -10.52 0.25
C PRO A 306 4.55 -10.29 0.37
N PHE A 307 4.97 -9.47 1.30
CA PHE A 307 6.39 -9.24 1.53
C PHE A 307 7.09 -10.51 2.00
N LYS A 308 8.35 -10.64 1.64
CA LYS A 308 9.27 -11.57 2.31
C LYS A 308 9.73 -10.98 3.63
N THR A 309 10.27 -11.81 4.51
CA THR A 309 10.76 -11.36 5.83
C THR A 309 11.70 -10.14 5.77
N PRO A 310 12.69 -10.06 4.87
CA PRO A 310 13.55 -8.87 4.79
C PRO A 310 12.79 -7.58 4.45
N GLU A 311 11.86 -7.63 3.50
CA GLU A 311 11.07 -6.49 3.05
C GLU A 311 10.11 -6.01 4.16
N GLY A 312 9.43 -6.95 4.83
CA GLY A 312 8.56 -6.64 5.96
C GLY A 312 9.34 -6.07 7.15
N THR A 313 10.51 -6.62 7.45
CA THR A 313 11.41 -6.10 8.48
C THR A 313 11.88 -4.69 8.16
N GLU A 314 12.23 -4.42 6.92
CA GLU A 314 12.65 -3.09 6.47
C GLU A 314 11.50 -2.08 6.63
N LEU A 315 10.27 -2.41 6.22
CA LEU A 315 9.11 -1.54 6.41
C LEU A 315 8.87 -1.19 7.88
N LEU A 316 8.96 -2.18 8.78
CA LEU A 316 8.82 -1.99 10.22
C LEU A 316 9.94 -1.11 10.81
N THR A 317 11.19 -1.44 10.49
CA THR A 317 12.34 -0.86 11.18
C THR A 317 12.73 0.51 10.62
N HIS A 318 12.63 0.73 9.30
CA HIS A 318 13.01 2.01 8.69
C HIS A 318 12.12 3.15 9.13
N ALA A 319 10.80 3.00 8.96
CA ALA A 319 9.86 4.06 9.28
C ALA A 319 9.83 4.39 10.78
N LEU A 320 9.83 3.37 11.63
CA LEU A 320 9.90 3.55 13.09
C LEU A 320 11.27 4.08 13.54
N GLY A 321 12.34 3.68 12.87
CA GLY A 321 13.69 4.18 13.13
C GLY A 321 13.84 5.68 12.95
N TYR A 322 13.16 6.28 11.96
CA TYR A 322 13.10 7.73 11.80
C TYR A 322 12.43 8.43 12.99
N LEU A 323 11.49 7.77 13.64
CA LEU A 323 10.83 8.26 14.85
C LEU A 323 11.63 7.99 16.13
N GLY A 324 12.84 7.43 15.99
CA GLY A 324 13.66 7.03 17.13
C GLY A 324 13.15 5.81 17.89
N ILE A 325 12.38 4.95 17.21
CA ILE A 325 11.78 3.76 17.80
C ILE A 325 12.54 2.53 17.30
N ARG A 326 12.82 1.57 18.18
CA ARG A 326 13.47 0.30 17.88
C ARG A 326 12.73 -0.85 18.56
N PHE A 327 12.79 -2.01 17.95
CA PHE A 327 12.30 -3.24 18.56
C PHE A 327 13.34 -3.81 19.53
N GLN A 328 12.85 -4.45 20.59
CA GLN A 328 13.70 -5.08 21.59
C GLN A 328 14.51 -6.24 21.01
N ASP A 329 13.88 -7.03 20.13
CA ASP A 329 14.46 -8.21 19.50
C ASP A 329 13.79 -8.54 18.17
N GLU A 330 14.38 -9.49 17.41
CA GLU A 330 13.87 -9.96 16.13
C GLU A 330 12.61 -10.82 16.26
N ASN A 331 12.38 -11.47 17.41
CA ASN A 331 11.16 -12.25 17.64
C ASN A 331 9.93 -11.34 17.63
N THR A 332 10.06 -10.15 18.22
CA THR A 332 9.02 -9.12 18.21
C THR A 332 8.62 -8.74 16.78
N ILE A 333 9.61 -8.55 15.90
CA ILE A 333 9.38 -8.26 14.49
C ILE A 333 8.68 -9.44 13.81
N SER A 334 9.17 -10.64 14.00
CA SER A 334 8.61 -11.86 13.40
C SER A 334 7.16 -12.10 13.80
N MET A 335 6.80 -11.83 15.06
CA MET A 335 5.43 -11.90 15.54
C MET A 335 4.51 -10.93 14.80
N ILE A 336 4.94 -9.68 14.62
CA ILE A 336 4.15 -8.67 13.89
C ILE A 336 3.94 -9.10 12.44
N LEU A 337 5.00 -9.56 11.76
CA LEU A 337 4.93 -10.00 10.38
C LEU A 337 3.98 -11.18 10.20
N ALA A 338 4.04 -12.17 11.09
CA ALA A 338 3.14 -13.32 11.06
C ALA A 338 1.67 -12.92 11.27
N GLN A 339 1.39 -12.00 12.20
CA GLN A 339 0.03 -11.53 12.48
C GLN A 339 -0.56 -10.67 11.36
N THR A 340 0.28 -9.92 10.66
CA THR A 340 -0.12 -9.11 9.52
C THR A 340 -0.05 -9.87 8.20
N ASN A 341 0.22 -11.17 8.25
CA ASN A 341 0.37 -12.04 7.09
C ASN A 341 1.33 -11.47 6.02
N TYR A 342 2.34 -10.72 6.47
CA TYR A 342 3.31 -10.03 5.60
C TYR A 342 2.68 -9.04 4.59
N PHE A 343 1.42 -8.64 4.79
CA PHE A 343 0.74 -7.68 3.92
C PHE A 343 1.19 -6.26 4.25
N PRO A 344 1.78 -5.52 3.30
CA PRO A 344 2.29 -4.16 3.55
C PRO A 344 1.26 -3.22 4.17
N GLY A 345 0.01 -3.29 3.72
CA GLY A 345 -1.08 -2.47 4.27
C GLY A 345 -1.43 -2.82 5.71
N LEU A 346 -1.40 -4.11 6.08
CA LEU A 346 -1.64 -4.56 7.46
C LEU A 346 -0.45 -4.24 8.38
N ILE A 347 0.79 -4.34 7.87
CA ILE A 347 1.99 -3.93 8.60
C ILE A 347 1.91 -2.43 8.94
N GLN A 348 1.52 -1.58 7.99
CA GLN A 348 1.35 -0.15 8.25
C GLN A 348 0.24 0.14 9.27
N LEU A 349 -0.88 -0.57 9.17
CA LEU A 349 -1.96 -0.46 10.15
C LEU A 349 -1.50 -0.85 11.56
N TYR A 350 -0.72 -1.94 11.66
CA TYR A 350 -0.12 -2.36 12.92
C TYR A 350 0.81 -1.27 13.48
N CYS A 351 1.70 -0.72 12.66
CA CYS A 351 2.60 0.36 13.05
C CYS A 351 1.87 1.62 13.50
N GLN A 352 0.76 1.96 12.84
CA GLN A 352 -0.09 3.06 13.27
C GLN A 352 -0.63 2.84 14.69
N LYS A 353 -1.18 1.65 14.95
CA LYS A 353 -1.70 1.28 16.28
C LYS A 353 -0.60 1.17 17.33
N LEU A 354 0.56 0.67 16.94
CA LEU A 354 1.72 0.62 17.83
C LEU A 354 2.16 2.01 18.29
N LEU A 355 2.23 2.98 17.38
CA LEU A 355 2.53 4.38 17.72
C LEU A 355 1.47 4.98 18.64
N GLU A 356 0.19 4.68 18.41
CA GLU A 356 -0.90 5.10 19.30
C GLU A 356 -0.75 4.49 20.69
N ALA A 357 -0.40 3.22 20.80
CA ALA A 357 -0.15 2.54 22.06
C ALA A 357 1.06 3.14 22.80
N MET A 358 2.18 3.34 22.10
CA MET A 358 3.38 3.95 22.67
C MET A 358 3.14 5.41 23.11
N LYS A 359 2.33 6.18 22.38
CA LYS A 359 1.93 7.54 22.80
C LYS A 359 1.11 7.56 24.09
N ARG A 360 0.33 6.52 24.35
CA ARG A 360 -0.46 6.38 25.60
C ARG A 360 0.41 5.94 26.77
N ASP A 361 1.48 5.22 26.51
CA ASP A 361 2.40 4.75 27.55
C ASP A 361 3.40 5.85 27.91
N TYR A 362 3.18 6.48 29.06
CA TYR A 362 4.08 7.52 29.58
C TYR A 362 5.49 7.00 29.85
N ALA A 363 5.66 5.72 30.17
CA ALA A 363 6.98 5.11 30.42
C ALA A 363 7.84 5.07 29.14
N GLY A 364 7.22 4.91 27.98
CA GLY A 364 7.93 4.90 26.67
C GLY A 364 8.50 6.26 26.25
N TYR A 365 8.08 7.36 26.91
CA TYR A 365 8.53 8.72 26.61
C TYR A 365 8.95 9.47 27.89
N ASN A 366 9.62 8.77 28.78
CA ASN A 366 10.09 9.35 30.03
C ASN A 366 11.07 10.51 29.77
N GLU A 367 11.02 11.56 30.57
CA GLU A 367 11.91 12.72 30.47
C GLU A 367 13.40 12.38 30.60
N THR A 368 13.71 11.29 31.29
CA THR A 368 15.07 10.81 31.51
C THR A 368 15.60 9.95 30.38
N GLU A 369 14.72 9.47 29.47
CA GLU A 369 15.11 8.61 28.38
C GLU A 369 15.27 9.38 27.06
N THR A 370 16.34 9.08 26.36
CA THR A 370 16.61 9.55 24.99
C THR A 370 16.06 8.55 23.99
N PRO A 371 15.73 8.97 22.75
CA PRO A 371 15.68 8.00 21.67
C PRO A 371 16.98 7.16 21.62
N PRO A 372 16.91 5.84 21.30
CA PRO A 372 15.73 5.15 20.80
C PRO A 372 14.76 4.73 21.90
N TYR A 373 13.46 4.88 21.61
CA TYR A 373 12.40 4.29 22.41
C TYR A 373 12.23 2.83 22.04
N ILE A 374 12.15 1.95 23.03
CA ILE A 374 12.12 0.51 22.79
C ILE A 374 10.68 -0.01 22.75
N VAL A 375 10.33 -0.68 21.66
CA VAL A 375 9.07 -1.45 21.57
C VAL A 375 9.24 -2.71 22.41
N THR A 376 8.40 -2.87 23.40
CA THR A 376 8.38 -4.02 24.31
C THR A 376 7.18 -4.92 24.03
N GLU A 377 7.22 -6.13 24.57
CA GLU A 377 6.09 -7.08 24.49
C GLU A 377 4.78 -6.51 25.05
N THR A 378 4.87 -5.59 26.02
CA THR A 378 3.69 -4.91 26.58
C THR A 378 2.99 -4.04 25.52
N HIS A 379 3.75 -3.31 24.72
CA HIS A 379 3.19 -2.53 23.60
C HIS A 379 2.50 -3.42 22.57
N LEU A 380 3.11 -4.57 22.24
CA LEU A 380 2.51 -5.54 21.33
C LEU A 380 1.20 -6.11 21.88
N LYS A 381 1.19 -6.52 23.14
CA LYS A 381 -0.02 -7.02 23.82
C LYS A 381 -1.13 -5.95 23.83
N SER A 382 -0.78 -4.69 24.01
CA SER A 382 -1.75 -3.58 23.96
C SER A 382 -2.38 -3.42 22.57
N VAL A 383 -1.61 -3.56 21.49
CA VAL A 383 -2.14 -3.52 20.12
C VAL A 383 -3.01 -4.74 19.84
N LEU A 384 -2.55 -5.93 20.21
CA LEU A 384 -3.26 -7.19 19.97
C LEU A 384 -4.55 -7.34 20.78
N SER A 385 -4.62 -6.72 21.93
CA SER A 385 -5.83 -6.71 22.77
C SER A 385 -6.81 -5.59 22.36
N ASP A 386 -6.48 -4.75 21.38
CA ASP A 386 -7.39 -3.72 20.85
C ASP A 386 -8.48 -4.39 19.98
N PRO A 387 -9.74 -4.42 20.41
CA PRO A 387 -10.81 -5.08 19.65
C PRO A 387 -11.04 -4.44 18.27
N GLY A 388 -10.87 -3.10 18.18
CA GLY A 388 -11.02 -2.38 16.92
C GLY A 388 -9.94 -2.76 15.91
N PHE A 389 -8.70 -2.94 16.37
CA PHE A 389 -7.62 -3.43 15.51
C PHE A 389 -7.88 -4.85 15.00
N ASN A 390 -8.26 -5.76 15.89
CA ASN A 390 -8.55 -7.14 15.52
C ASN A 390 -9.72 -7.23 14.53
N GLU A 391 -10.76 -6.44 14.73
CA GLU A 391 -11.86 -6.37 13.78
C GLU A 391 -11.44 -5.82 12.42
N MET A 392 -10.58 -4.80 12.37
CA MET A 392 -10.04 -4.28 11.11
C MET A 392 -9.19 -5.32 10.36
N ILE A 393 -8.32 -6.06 11.07
CA ILE A 393 -7.56 -7.17 10.48
C ILE A 393 -8.52 -8.23 9.93
N ARG A 394 -9.50 -8.64 10.74
CA ARG A 394 -10.50 -9.63 10.38
C ARG A 394 -11.25 -9.23 9.09
N GLN A 395 -11.77 -8.02 9.03
CA GLN A 395 -12.47 -7.52 7.84
C GLN A 395 -11.58 -7.53 6.60
N LYS A 396 -10.32 -7.16 6.73
CA LYS A 396 -9.39 -7.11 5.60
C LYS A 396 -9.00 -8.50 5.08
N LEU A 397 -8.86 -9.47 5.97
CA LEU A 397 -8.61 -10.87 5.60
C LEU A 397 -9.90 -11.52 5.05
N ASP A 398 -11.05 -11.23 5.63
CA ASP A 398 -12.36 -11.68 5.15
C ASP A 398 -12.63 -11.21 3.70
N ILE A 399 -12.29 -9.95 3.39
CA ILE A 399 -12.36 -9.43 2.02
C ILE A 399 -11.48 -10.25 1.07
N THR A 400 -10.31 -10.71 1.51
CA THR A 400 -9.43 -11.55 0.69
C THR A 400 -10.08 -12.90 0.39
N LEU A 401 -10.72 -13.53 1.37
CA LEU A 401 -11.45 -14.80 1.19
C LEU A 401 -12.76 -14.64 0.39
N LYS A 402 -13.29 -13.43 0.29
CA LYS A 402 -14.53 -13.12 -0.43
C LYS A 402 -14.31 -12.45 -1.79
N VAL A 403 -13.07 -12.39 -2.27
CA VAL A 403 -12.75 -11.70 -3.52
C VAL A 403 -13.44 -12.34 -4.72
N ASP A 404 -13.69 -13.64 -4.66
CA ASP A 404 -14.36 -14.45 -5.67
C ASP A 404 -15.85 -14.72 -5.37
N LYS A 405 -16.47 -13.93 -4.47
CA LYS A 405 -17.85 -14.15 -4.02
C LYS A 405 -18.85 -14.19 -5.18
N ASP A 406 -18.69 -13.32 -6.15
CA ASP A 406 -19.59 -13.22 -7.31
C ASP A 406 -19.33 -14.35 -8.33
N GLU A 407 -18.21 -15.06 -8.23
CA GLU A 407 -17.79 -16.17 -9.10
C GLU A 407 -18.03 -17.56 -8.47
N GLY A 408 -18.57 -17.61 -7.26
CA GLY A 408 -18.89 -18.86 -6.56
C GLY A 408 -18.40 -18.95 -5.12
N GLY A 409 -17.53 -18.03 -4.67
CA GLY A 409 -17.05 -17.97 -3.29
C GLY A 409 -16.16 -19.14 -2.89
N TYR A 410 -15.42 -19.68 -3.83
CA TYR A 410 -14.61 -20.90 -3.67
C TYR A 410 -13.49 -20.75 -2.65
N TYR A 411 -12.86 -19.58 -2.53
CA TYR A 411 -11.79 -19.36 -1.55
C TYR A 411 -12.28 -19.54 -0.13
N MET A 412 -13.47 -19.02 0.18
CA MET A 412 -14.07 -19.21 1.50
C MET A 412 -14.40 -20.68 1.74
N ILE A 413 -14.99 -21.37 0.76
CA ILE A 413 -15.34 -22.79 0.86
C ILE A 413 -14.09 -23.63 1.12
N ILE A 414 -13.03 -23.43 0.33
CA ILE A 414 -11.75 -24.17 0.49
C ILE A 414 -11.13 -23.86 1.84
N ALA A 415 -11.12 -22.60 2.27
CA ALA A 415 -10.60 -22.22 3.58
C ALA A 415 -11.36 -22.89 4.73
N LEU A 416 -12.69 -22.95 4.67
CA LEU A 416 -13.51 -23.63 5.66
C LEU A 416 -13.25 -25.15 5.68
N ILE A 417 -13.06 -25.78 4.52
CA ILE A 417 -12.73 -27.22 4.43
C ILE A 417 -11.36 -27.50 5.07
N ILE A 418 -10.34 -26.67 4.78
CA ILE A 418 -9.02 -26.83 5.38
C ILE A 418 -9.05 -26.60 6.88
N ALA A 419 -9.86 -25.64 7.37
CA ALA A 419 -10.08 -25.44 8.81
C ALA A 419 -10.77 -26.65 9.47
N GLU A 420 -11.79 -27.21 8.82
CA GLU A 420 -12.48 -28.42 9.30
C GLU A 420 -11.53 -29.61 9.37
N LEU A 421 -10.72 -29.83 8.35
CA LEU A 421 -9.67 -30.86 8.34
C LEU A 421 -8.67 -30.69 9.48
N TYR A 422 -8.26 -29.44 9.72
CA TYR A 422 -7.40 -29.13 10.86
C TYR A 422 -8.05 -29.52 12.20
N TYR A 423 -9.30 -29.14 12.42
CA TYR A 423 -9.98 -29.46 13.68
C TYR A 423 -10.22 -30.97 13.85
N ARG A 424 -10.45 -31.69 12.77
CA ARG A 424 -10.62 -33.18 12.81
C ARG A 424 -9.29 -33.87 13.11
N LYS A 425 -8.20 -33.46 12.47
CA LYS A 425 -6.91 -34.17 12.52
C LYS A 425 -5.91 -33.56 13.51
N GLN A 426 -6.17 -32.37 13.99
CA GLN A 426 -5.28 -31.59 14.89
C GLN A 426 -3.83 -31.54 14.36
N SER A 427 -3.66 -31.34 13.04
CA SER A 427 -2.37 -31.40 12.35
C SER A 427 -2.20 -30.21 11.41
N ASP A 428 -1.03 -29.60 11.47
CA ASP A 428 -0.58 -28.56 10.53
C ASP A 428 0.30 -29.13 9.38
N ALA A 429 0.23 -30.44 9.12
CA ALA A 429 1.04 -31.08 8.07
C ALA A 429 0.60 -30.72 6.64
N GLY A 430 -0.56 -30.08 6.50
CA GLY A 430 -1.20 -29.78 5.21
C GLY A 430 -2.13 -30.90 4.72
N TYR A 431 -3.01 -30.53 3.79
CA TYR A 431 -4.05 -31.41 3.27
C TYR A 431 -4.00 -31.43 1.74
N SER A 432 -4.10 -32.62 1.16
CA SER A 432 -4.09 -32.84 -0.28
C SER A 432 -5.43 -32.43 -0.92
N LEU A 433 -5.42 -32.21 -2.24
CA LEU A 433 -6.64 -31.97 -3.01
C LEU A 433 -7.65 -33.11 -2.83
N ALA A 434 -7.19 -34.35 -2.72
CA ALA A 434 -8.07 -35.51 -2.49
C ALA A 434 -8.82 -35.42 -1.16
N GLU A 435 -8.16 -35.02 -0.08
CA GLU A 435 -8.79 -34.82 1.24
C GLU A 435 -9.76 -33.64 1.23
N ILE A 436 -9.44 -32.57 0.49
CA ILE A 436 -10.36 -31.42 0.31
C ILE A 436 -11.63 -31.88 -0.41
N ARG A 437 -11.50 -32.69 -1.47
CA ARG A 437 -12.66 -33.28 -2.16
C ARG A 437 -13.47 -34.23 -1.30
N GLU A 438 -12.82 -35.05 -0.48
CA GLU A 438 -13.50 -35.97 0.42
C GLU A 438 -14.43 -35.22 1.36
N VAL A 439 -13.97 -34.14 2.00
CA VAL A 439 -14.79 -33.28 2.86
C VAL A 439 -15.89 -32.59 2.06
N ALA A 440 -15.64 -32.18 0.83
CA ALA A 440 -16.66 -31.59 -0.04
C ALA A 440 -17.78 -32.60 -0.38
N VAL A 441 -17.44 -33.86 -0.61
CA VAL A 441 -18.40 -34.97 -0.82
C VAL A 441 -19.20 -35.24 0.43
N GLU A 442 -18.53 -35.39 1.59
CA GLU A 442 -19.20 -35.65 2.88
C GLU A 442 -20.21 -34.55 3.23
N ASN A 443 -19.90 -33.29 2.96
CA ASN A 443 -20.77 -32.16 3.25
C ASN A 443 -21.65 -31.74 2.06
N GLN A 444 -21.68 -32.52 0.98
CA GLN A 444 -22.52 -32.27 -0.21
C GLN A 444 -22.39 -30.84 -0.77
N ILE A 445 -21.15 -30.31 -0.84
CA ILE A 445 -20.86 -28.96 -1.34
C ILE A 445 -20.85 -28.98 -2.88
N GLY A 446 -22.04 -28.86 -3.47
CA GLY A 446 -22.27 -29.04 -4.91
C GLY A 446 -21.44 -28.10 -5.77
N ARG A 447 -21.22 -26.86 -5.35
CA ARG A 447 -20.39 -25.89 -6.08
C ARG A 447 -18.96 -26.41 -6.30
N LEU A 448 -18.29 -26.89 -5.26
CA LEU A 448 -16.91 -27.40 -5.37
C LEU A 448 -16.85 -28.72 -6.13
N LEU A 449 -17.87 -29.56 -6.01
CA LEU A 449 -17.93 -30.88 -6.68
C LEU A 449 -18.11 -30.77 -8.20
N ARG A 450 -18.60 -29.64 -8.72
CA ARG A 450 -18.72 -29.39 -10.17
C ARG A 450 -17.39 -29.01 -10.82
N LEU A 451 -16.41 -28.59 -10.04
CA LEU A 451 -15.09 -28.22 -10.57
C LEU A 451 -14.25 -29.46 -10.87
N THR A 452 -13.44 -29.40 -11.90
CA THR A 452 -12.40 -30.40 -12.15
C THR A 452 -11.26 -30.29 -11.16
N ASP A 453 -10.40 -31.32 -11.09
CA ASP A 453 -9.21 -31.28 -10.22
C ASP A 453 -8.26 -30.16 -10.63
N GLU A 454 -8.14 -29.89 -11.92
CA GLU A 454 -7.32 -28.78 -12.45
C GLU A 454 -7.85 -27.44 -11.97
N GLN A 455 -9.16 -27.23 -12.02
CA GLN A 455 -9.78 -25.98 -11.57
C GLN A 455 -9.62 -25.76 -10.04
N ILE A 456 -9.78 -26.80 -9.23
CA ILE A 456 -9.53 -26.70 -7.79
C ILE A 456 -8.06 -26.43 -7.51
N ASN A 457 -7.16 -27.08 -8.25
CA ASN A 457 -5.71 -26.83 -8.10
C ASN A 457 -5.33 -25.39 -8.48
N GLU A 458 -5.94 -24.81 -9.51
CA GLU A 458 -5.75 -23.39 -9.84
C GLU A 458 -6.20 -22.47 -8.70
N LEU A 459 -7.36 -22.72 -8.08
CA LEU A 459 -7.83 -21.99 -6.92
C LEU A 459 -6.86 -22.10 -5.73
N LEU A 460 -6.31 -23.28 -5.49
CA LEU A 460 -5.32 -23.52 -4.44
C LEU A 460 -4.02 -22.73 -4.69
N ILE A 461 -3.55 -22.71 -5.94
CA ILE A 461 -2.38 -21.91 -6.34
C ILE A 461 -2.66 -20.42 -6.12
N GLU A 462 -3.83 -19.92 -6.53
CA GLU A 462 -4.23 -18.52 -6.31
C GLU A 462 -4.29 -18.18 -4.82
N MET A 463 -4.81 -19.08 -3.98
CA MET A 463 -4.80 -18.89 -2.52
C MET A 463 -3.39 -18.92 -1.93
N CYS A 464 -2.45 -19.64 -2.55
CA CYS A 464 -1.03 -19.56 -2.19
C CYS A 464 -0.41 -18.23 -2.61
N ASP A 465 -0.70 -17.74 -3.81
CA ASP A 465 -0.27 -16.42 -4.29
C ASP A 465 -0.77 -15.27 -3.40
N LEU A 466 -1.97 -15.44 -2.83
CA LEU A 466 -2.55 -14.53 -1.84
C LEU A 466 -1.97 -14.72 -0.43
N ASN A 467 -1.09 -15.69 -0.24
CA ASN A 467 -0.57 -16.09 1.07
C ASN A 467 -1.67 -16.45 2.09
N VAL A 468 -2.81 -16.92 1.62
CA VAL A 468 -3.84 -17.55 2.46
C VAL A 468 -3.40 -18.95 2.83
N LEU A 469 -2.89 -19.68 1.84
CA LEU A 469 -2.36 -21.02 2.00
C LEU A 469 -0.86 -21.07 1.70
N GLY A 470 -0.17 -22.05 2.28
CA GLY A 470 1.16 -22.47 1.91
C GLY A 470 1.10 -23.85 1.25
N ASP A 471 1.90 -24.07 0.20
CA ASP A 471 2.06 -25.37 -0.46
C ASP A 471 3.29 -26.10 0.11
N ASN A 472 3.09 -27.27 0.68
CA ASN A 472 4.11 -28.17 1.21
C ASN A 472 4.30 -29.39 0.29
N GLY A 473 4.47 -29.16 -1.01
CA GLY A 473 4.69 -30.23 -1.98
C GLY A 473 3.41 -30.99 -2.36
N GLY A 474 2.35 -30.24 -2.68
CA GLY A 474 1.03 -30.78 -3.05
C GLY A 474 0.07 -31.00 -1.87
N THR A 475 0.44 -30.53 -0.68
CA THR A 475 -0.43 -30.41 0.48
C THR A 475 -0.54 -28.96 0.93
N TYR A 476 -1.74 -28.52 1.26
CA TYR A 476 -2.06 -27.12 1.51
C TYR A 476 -2.40 -26.90 2.99
N VAL A 477 -1.84 -25.84 3.58
CA VAL A 477 -2.04 -25.45 4.97
C VAL A 477 -2.21 -23.95 5.05
N PHE A 478 -2.87 -23.43 6.07
CA PHE A 478 -2.90 -21.98 6.27
C PHE A 478 -1.49 -21.44 6.45
N SER A 479 -1.14 -20.40 5.70
CA SER A 479 0.16 -19.73 5.78
C SER A 479 0.42 -19.12 7.16
N THR A 480 -0.63 -18.67 7.83
CA THR A 480 -0.58 -18.17 9.21
C THR A 480 -1.78 -18.64 10.03
N LYS A 481 -1.60 -18.73 11.35
CA LYS A 481 -2.69 -19.02 12.28
C LYS A 481 -3.82 -18.00 12.20
N SER A 482 -3.51 -16.77 11.87
CA SER A 482 -4.48 -15.68 11.81
C SER A 482 -5.63 -15.96 10.86
N PHE A 483 -5.39 -16.56 9.69
CA PHE A 483 -6.46 -16.95 8.78
C PHE A 483 -7.38 -18.03 9.38
N ARG A 484 -6.81 -19.04 10.03
CA ARG A 484 -7.61 -20.08 10.69
C ARG A 484 -8.44 -19.50 11.82
N GLU A 485 -7.83 -18.70 12.69
CA GLU A 485 -8.52 -18.07 13.83
C GLU A 485 -9.63 -17.11 13.41
N LEU A 486 -9.53 -16.52 12.21
CA LEU A 486 -10.58 -15.68 11.62
C LEU A 486 -11.85 -16.46 11.28
N LEU A 487 -11.72 -17.71 10.87
CA LEU A 487 -12.84 -18.57 10.52
C LEU A 487 -13.61 -19.04 11.75
N GLY A 488 -13.02 -18.87 12.94
CA GLY A 488 -13.62 -19.21 14.21
C GLY A 488 -13.21 -20.57 14.75
N ASP A 489 -13.91 -21.02 15.80
CA ASP A 489 -13.71 -22.33 16.38
C ASP A 489 -14.33 -23.46 15.53
N GLN A 490 -14.13 -24.70 15.94
CA GLN A 490 -14.64 -25.86 15.21
C GLN A 490 -16.16 -25.79 14.95
N LYS A 491 -16.92 -25.29 15.91
CA LYS A 491 -18.39 -25.21 15.81
C LYS A 491 -18.79 -24.08 14.81
N GLU A 492 -18.08 -22.96 14.85
CA GLU A 492 -18.31 -21.85 13.94
C GLU A 492 -17.97 -22.23 12.52
N VAL A 493 -16.84 -22.92 12.29
CA VAL A 493 -16.43 -23.43 10.99
C VAL A 493 -17.46 -24.41 10.43
N ALA A 494 -17.91 -25.39 11.24
CA ALA A 494 -18.94 -26.36 10.83
C ALA A 494 -20.27 -25.66 10.48
N ASN A 495 -20.68 -24.65 11.25
CA ASN A 495 -21.89 -23.89 10.98
C ASN A 495 -21.76 -23.06 9.66
N GLN A 496 -20.60 -22.46 9.41
CA GLN A 496 -20.36 -21.71 8.16
C GLN A 496 -20.33 -22.66 6.96
N LEU A 497 -19.72 -23.84 7.10
CA LEU A 497 -19.67 -24.84 6.04
C LEU A 497 -21.07 -25.38 5.70
N ALA A 498 -21.93 -25.52 6.71
CA ALA A 498 -23.32 -25.94 6.52
C ALA A 498 -24.13 -24.99 5.62
N ASN A 499 -23.77 -23.71 5.53
CA ASN A 499 -24.44 -22.76 4.62
C ASN A 499 -24.21 -23.06 3.13
N TYR A 500 -23.23 -23.91 2.81
CA TYR A 500 -22.91 -24.33 1.44
C TYR A 500 -23.42 -25.73 1.07
N ILE A 501 -24.14 -26.39 2.02
CA ILE A 501 -24.76 -27.70 1.77
C ILE A 501 -25.94 -27.52 0.83
N GLY A 502 -26.00 -28.31 -0.24
CA GLY A 502 -27.12 -28.30 -1.16
C GLY A 502 -27.11 -27.15 -2.20
N ASP A 503 -26.13 -26.26 -2.17
CA ASP A 503 -25.99 -25.14 -3.14
C ASP A 503 -25.83 -25.57 -4.60
N GLY A 504 -26.15 -26.80 -4.94
CA GLY A 504 -26.04 -27.41 -6.25
C GLY A 504 -27.34 -27.72 -6.95
N GLU A 505 -28.50 -27.53 -6.30
CA GLU A 505 -29.78 -27.94 -6.88
C GLU A 505 -30.59 -26.84 -7.59
N GLU A 506 -30.19 -25.55 -7.46
CA GLU A 506 -30.84 -24.43 -8.15
C GLU A 506 -29.90 -23.76 -9.15
N ALA A 507 -29.77 -24.32 -10.36
CA ALA A 507 -29.37 -23.60 -11.58
C ALA A 507 -29.80 -24.39 -12.83
#